data_5e7598ef34750d65229163840856661a
#
_entry.id   5e7598ef34750d65229163840856661a
#
_cell.length_a   1.000
_cell.length_b   1.000
_cell.length_c   1.000
_cell.angle_alpha   90.00
_cell.angle_beta   90.00
_cell.angle_gamma   90.00
#
_symmetry.space_group_name_H-M   'P 1'
#
loop_
_entity.id
_entity.type
_entity.pdbx_description
1 polymer ?
#
loop_
_entity_poly.entity_id
_entity_poly.type
_entity_poly.pdbx_seq_one_letter_code
_entity_poly.pdbx_strand_id
1 'polypeptide(L)'
;MSFGQRLAEIRTGFDRPFWVANFTELFERVAYYGTSAVLAIFLSEQLHFSKELTGWIMGTFGFVVWFLPVLGGTLADRFGFRRSLMFAYLVMTVGYFLLGSLSAPWMEGARRALTDRWLVLGILMVPALGPAVVKPCVAGTTARASRENVRSIGYSIYYTLVNIGGTLGPVMAWLVRKPLGLGIENVFRVAALSVFLMFLVTLFFFREPNHPGEHQVTSVAAALKNMFVVLRNFRFVLFLLIFSSFYIVFWQEFVSAPLFLRGYVDPNANADLLLSIDAFTVICFQILIAYVTRRIPAFAAMTLGLLISSLSWLILALHPTTAGFIAALVVLALGEITQSARYYEYVSRLAPPGQQGLYMGYAFLPIAIGYFIAGPLGGYLLRYFGDVVHQPQRMWWVVSGVGIAGTLLMVAYDRVFKPGQGQGLGTGG
;
A
#
# COMPACT_ATOMS: atom_id res chain seq x y z
N MET A 1 -28.90 -3.28 -22.64
CA MET A 1 -29.38 -3.39 -21.25
C MET A 1 -29.82 -2.03 -20.74
N SER A 2 -30.98 -1.93 -20.11
CA SER A 2 -31.41 -0.70 -19.45
C SER A 2 -30.65 -0.48 -18.15
N PHE A 3 -30.54 0.77 -17.69
CA PHE A 3 -29.87 1.10 -16.41
C PHE A 3 -30.44 0.32 -15.22
N GLY A 4 -31.79 0.12 -15.21
CA GLY A 4 -32.49 -0.67 -14.18
C GLY A 4 -32.09 -2.16 -14.18
N GLN A 5 -31.88 -2.74 -15.38
CA GLN A 5 -31.43 -4.13 -15.49
C GLN A 5 -29.99 -4.30 -14.94
N ARG A 6 -29.10 -3.35 -15.22
CA ARG A 6 -27.74 -3.35 -14.64
C ARG A 6 -27.74 -3.21 -13.12
N LEU A 7 -28.59 -2.34 -12.56
CA LEU A 7 -28.72 -2.23 -11.10
C LEU A 7 -29.26 -3.52 -10.46
N ALA A 8 -30.23 -4.19 -11.09
CA ALA A 8 -30.71 -5.48 -10.61
C ALA A 8 -29.63 -6.57 -10.66
N GLU A 9 -28.82 -6.62 -11.73
CA GLU A 9 -27.68 -7.53 -11.85
C GLU A 9 -26.63 -7.29 -10.77
N ILE A 10 -26.27 -6.04 -10.48
CA ILE A 10 -25.34 -5.68 -9.41
C ILE A 10 -25.90 -6.13 -8.06
N ARG A 11 -27.19 -5.87 -7.80
CA ARG A 11 -27.83 -6.24 -6.53
C ARG A 11 -27.85 -7.74 -6.27
N THR A 12 -28.00 -8.57 -7.30
CA THR A 12 -28.10 -10.04 -7.20
C THR A 12 -26.82 -10.77 -7.58
N GLY A 13 -25.81 -10.04 -8.06
CA GLY A 13 -24.58 -10.59 -8.61
C GLY A 13 -23.49 -10.91 -7.57
N PHE A 14 -23.70 -10.51 -6.31
CA PHE A 14 -22.74 -10.68 -5.23
C PHE A 14 -23.35 -11.46 -4.08
N ASP A 15 -22.68 -12.52 -3.64
CA ASP A 15 -23.05 -13.30 -2.48
C ASP A 15 -22.68 -12.58 -1.18
N ARG A 16 -23.31 -12.99 -0.06
CA ARG A 16 -23.07 -12.40 1.26
C ARG A 16 -21.58 -12.31 1.66
N PRO A 17 -20.74 -13.32 1.42
CA PRO A 17 -19.30 -13.23 1.74
C PRO A 17 -18.57 -12.05 1.08
N PHE A 18 -18.98 -11.67 -0.16
CA PHE A 18 -18.42 -10.51 -0.84
C PHE A 18 -18.58 -9.21 -0.02
N TRP A 19 -19.79 -8.95 0.45
CA TRP A 19 -20.08 -7.74 1.21
C TRP A 19 -19.38 -7.72 2.57
N VAL A 20 -19.35 -8.86 3.26
CA VAL A 20 -18.67 -8.96 4.56
C VAL A 20 -17.17 -8.75 4.41
N ALA A 21 -16.53 -9.39 3.43
CA ALA A 21 -15.09 -9.25 3.19
C ALA A 21 -14.71 -7.80 2.83
N ASN A 22 -15.45 -7.19 1.92
CA ASN A 22 -15.18 -5.81 1.51
C ASN A 22 -15.46 -4.79 2.63
N PHE A 23 -16.48 -5.02 3.46
CA PHE A 23 -16.73 -4.20 4.64
C PHE A 23 -15.59 -4.31 5.67
N THR A 24 -15.12 -5.52 5.94
CA THR A 24 -14.00 -5.71 6.88
C THR A 24 -12.69 -5.15 6.34
N GLU A 25 -12.44 -5.23 5.02
CA GLU A 25 -11.30 -4.59 4.37
C GLU A 25 -11.35 -3.06 4.52
N LEU A 26 -12.50 -2.43 4.31
CA LEU A 26 -12.65 -0.98 4.46
C LEU A 26 -12.15 -0.52 5.84
N PHE A 27 -12.62 -1.13 6.92
CA PHE A 27 -12.24 -0.73 8.28
C PHE A 27 -10.80 -1.12 8.64
N GLU A 28 -10.30 -2.19 8.08
CA GLU A 28 -8.90 -2.55 8.19
C GLU A 28 -8.02 -1.51 7.47
N ARG A 29 -8.43 -1.04 6.28
CA ARG A 29 -7.73 0.05 5.58
C ARG A 29 -7.78 1.37 6.36
N VAL A 30 -8.91 1.71 6.98
CA VAL A 30 -8.99 2.88 7.91
C VAL A 30 -7.95 2.75 9.01
N ALA A 31 -7.84 1.60 9.65
CA ALA A 31 -6.86 1.35 10.71
C ALA A 31 -5.41 1.45 10.18
N TYR A 32 -5.10 0.81 9.05
CA TYR A 32 -3.77 0.82 8.44
C TYR A 32 -3.33 2.22 8.02
N TYR A 33 -4.14 2.93 7.25
CA TYR A 33 -3.78 4.27 6.76
C TYR A 33 -3.82 5.32 7.88
N GLY A 34 -4.73 5.19 8.85
CA GLY A 34 -4.73 6.04 10.04
C GLY A 34 -3.46 5.88 10.88
N THR A 35 -3.01 4.64 11.06
CA THR A 35 -1.73 4.33 11.73
C THR A 35 -0.55 4.88 10.92
N SER A 36 -0.52 4.64 9.62
CA SER A 36 0.57 5.08 8.73
C SER A 36 0.71 6.61 8.70
N ALA A 37 -0.42 7.34 8.75
CA ALA A 37 -0.43 8.79 8.70
C ALA A 37 0.26 9.45 9.91
N VAL A 38 0.27 8.79 11.06
CA VAL A 38 0.87 9.33 12.29
C VAL A 38 2.16 8.62 12.69
N LEU A 39 2.51 7.51 12.07
CA LEU A 39 3.64 6.67 12.51
C LEU A 39 4.97 7.41 12.47
N ALA A 40 5.29 8.13 11.40
CA ALA A 40 6.53 8.91 11.31
C ALA A 40 6.60 9.99 12.42
N ILE A 41 5.49 10.69 12.64
CA ILE A 41 5.37 11.71 13.69
C ILE A 41 5.52 11.06 15.06
N PHE A 42 4.88 9.93 15.31
CA PHE A 42 4.97 9.19 16.56
C PHE A 42 6.42 8.78 16.90
N LEU A 43 7.11 8.19 15.92
CA LEU A 43 8.50 7.76 16.10
C LEU A 43 9.45 8.93 16.34
N SER A 44 9.30 10.02 15.58
CA SER A 44 10.22 11.16 15.63
C SER A 44 9.88 12.13 16.77
N GLU A 45 8.61 12.53 16.95
CA GLU A 45 8.24 13.57 17.89
C GLU A 45 7.89 13.03 19.29
N GLN A 46 7.26 11.85 19.40
CA GLN A 46 6.86 11.30 20.70
C GLN A 46 7.90 10.35 21.29
N LEU A 47 8.53 9.49 20.46
CA LEU A 47 9.59 8.60 20.91
C LEU A 47 10.99 9.22 20.76
N HIS A 48 11.09 10.42 20.18
CA HIS A 48 12.33 11.16 19.98
C HIS A 48 13.41 10.38 19.22
N PHE A 49 13.00 9.49 18.30
CA PHE A 49 13.93 8.79 17.44
C PHE A 49 14.51 9.75 16.40
N SER A 50 15.80 9.53 16.07
CA SER A 50 16.43 10.27 14.98
C SER A 50 15.68 10.06 13.67
N LYS A 51 15.77 11.02 12.73
CA LYS A 51 15.14 10.92 11.41
C LYS A 51 15.55 9.67 10.66
N GLU A 52 16.85 9.27 10.79
CA GLU A 52 17.35 8.05 10.17
C GLU A 52 16.78 6.80 10.80
N LEU A 53 16.73 6.72 12.14
CA LEU A 53 16.15 5.56 12.82
C LEU A 53 14.65 5.45 12.49
N THR A 54 13.93 6.57 12.48
CA THR A 54 12.53 6.62 12.04
C THR A 54 12.38 6.06 10.62
N GLY A 55 13.23 6.51 9.69
CA GLY A 55 13.24 6.01 8.33
C GLY A 55 13.54 4.51 8.24
N TRP A 56 14.53 4.01 8.97
CA TRP A 56 14.86 2.58 9.02
C TRP A 56 13.71 1.72 9.57
N ILE A 57 13.07 2.15 10.65
CA ILE A 57 11.92 1.44 11.24
C ILE A 57 10.76 1.40 10.25
N MET A 58 10.41 2.55 9.65
CA MET A 58 9.33 2.62 8.67
C MET A 58 9.63 1.80 7.43
N GLY A 59 10.84 1.88 6.88
CA GLY A 59 11.26 1.11 5.73
C GLY A 59 11.17 -0.40 5.97
N THR A 60 11.64 -0.87 7.15
CA THR A 60 11.58 -2.28 7.54
C THR A 60 10.12 -2.74 7.72
N PHE A 61 9.30 -1.95 8.41
CA PHE A 61 7.88 -2.22 8.57
C PHE A 61 7.17 -2.33 7.22
N GLY A 62 7.35 -1.33 6.36
CA GLY A 62 6.73 -1.30 5.04
C GLY A 62 7.20 -2.45 4.14
N PHE A 63 8.49 -2.81 4.19
CA PHE A 63 9.00 -4.00 3.49
C PHE A 63 8.24 -5.26 3.90
N VAL A 64 8.09 -5.50 5.19
CA VAL A 64 7.41 -6.71 5.69
C VAL A 64 5.94 -6.71 5.28
N VAL A 65 5.23 -5.59 5.46
CA VAL A 65 3.81 -5.44 5.07
C VAL A 65 3.57 -5.78 3.60
N TRP A 66 4.47 -5.37 2.70
CA TRP A 66 4.27 -5.52 1.26
C TRP A 66 5.00 -6.73 0.65
N PHE A 67 5.98 -7.29 1.33
CA PHE A 67 6.65 -8.52 0.90
C PHE A 67 5.85 -9.77 1.27
N LEU A 68 5.30 -9.83 2.48
CA LEU A 68 4.59 -11.01 2.97
C LEU A 68 3.36 -11.43 2.13
N PRO A 69 2.58 -10.54 1.50
CA PRO A 69 1.49 -10.94 0.59
C PRO A 69 1.94 -11.85 -0.55
N VAL A 70 3.20 -11.79 -0.96
CA VAL A 70 3.79 -12.72 -1.94
C VAL A 70 3.65 -14.17 -1.48
N LEU A 71 3.68 -14.40 -0.16
CA LEU A 71 3.53 -15.72 0.48
C LEU A 71 2.11 -15.98 1.00
N GLY A 72 1.36 -14.92 1.28
CA GLY A 72 0.08 -14.97 2.01
C GLY A 72 -1.04 -15.70 1.31
N GLY A 73 -1.06 -15.67 -0.02
CA GLY A 73 -2.05 -16.40 -0.82
C GLY A 73 -2.04 -17.91 -0.55
N THR A 74 -0.85 -18.50 -0.40
CA THR A 74 -0.69 -19.94 -0.09
C THR A 74 -1.25 -20.31 1.28
N LEU A 75 -1.12 -19.42 2.28
CA LEU A 75 -1.68 -19.63 3.61
C LEU A 75 -3.21 -19.56 3.58
N ALA A 76 -3.76 -18.59 2.84
CA ALA A 76 -5.19 -18.41 2.67
C ALA A 76 -5.86 -19.63 2.02
N ASP A 77 -5.23 -20.18 0.99
CA ASP A 77 -5.72 -21.40 0.31
C ASP A 77 -5.66 -22.65 1.20
N ARG A 78 -4.65 -22.73 2.07
CA ARG A 78 -4.48 -23.89 2.97
C ARG A 78 -5.44 -23.92 4.15
N PHE A 79 -5.65 -22.75 4.79
CA PHE A 79 -6.43 -22.67 6.04
C PHE A 79 -7.88 -22.22 5.83
N GLY A 80 -8.23 -21.80 4.62
CA GLY A 80 -9.49 -21.16 4.26
C GLY A 80 -9.51 -19.67 4.60
N PHE A 81 -10.34 -18.92 3.90
CA PHE A 81 -10.37 -17.46 4.02
C PHE A 81 -10.88 -16.98 5.38
N ARG A 82 -11.90 -17.64 5.94
CA ARG A 82 -12.46 -17.24 7.24
C ARG A 82 -11.43 -17.30 8.36
N ARG A 83 -10.74 -18.44 8.49
CA ARG A 83 -9.73 -18.63 9.55
C ARG A 83 -8.55 -17.71 9.37
N SER A 84 -8.14 -17.52 8.13
CA SER A 84 -7.02 -16.64 7.77
C SER A 84 -7.33 -15.17 8.08
N LEU A 85 -8.54 -14.66 7.74
CA LEU A 85 -8.98 -13.33 8.09
C LEU A 85 -9.08 -13.13 9.61
N MET A 86 -9.65 -14.10 10.35
CA MET A 86 -9.73 -14.04 11.81
C MET A 86 -8.35 -13.95 12.45
N PHE A 87 -7.39 -14.78 12.00
CA PHE A 87 -6.01 -14.71 12.45
C PHE A 87 -5.39 -13.34 12.17
N ALA A 88 -5.52 -12.84 10.95
CA ALA A 88 -4.97 -11.56 10.55
C ALA A 88 -5.51 -10.40 11.41
N TYR A 89 -6.83 -10.32 11.58
CA TYR A 89 -7.44 -9.26 12.39
C TYR A 89 -7.08 -9.37 13.88
N LEU A 90 -6.95 -10.57 14.43
CA LEU A 90 -6.51 -10.74 15.80
C LEU A 90 -5.07 -10.27 16.01
N VAL A 91 -4.17 -10.66 15.11
CA VAL A 91 -2.75 -10.27 15.17
C VAL A 91 -2.61 -8.75 15.00
N MET A 92 -3.33 -8.14 14.07
CA MET A 92 -3.34 -6.67 13.90
C MET A 92 -3.89 -5.96 15.14
N THR A 93 -4.96 -6.48 15.74
CA THR A 93 -5.52 -5.95 17.00
C THR A 93 -4.45 -5.90 18.09
N VAL A 94 -3.77 -7.02 18.31
CA VAL A 94 -2.69 -7.11 19.32
C VAL A 94 -1.58 -6.12 19.00
N GLY A 95 -1.11 -6.06 17.77
CA GLY A 95 -0.02 -5.18 17.37
C GLY A 95 -0.35 -3.69 17.53
N TYR A 96 -1.51 -3.26 17.07
CA TYR A 96 -1.95 -1.86 17.25
C TYR A 96 -2.23 -1.52 18.70
N PHE A 97 -2.79 -2.45 19.49
CA PHE A 97 -2.98 -2.24 20.92
C PHE A 97 -1.65 -2.08 21.67
N LEU A 98 -0.67 -2.93 21.38
CA LEU A 98 0.68 -2.82 21.95
C LEU A 98 1.35 -1.50 21.57
N LEU A 99 1.25 -1.09 20.30
CA LEU A 99 1.80 0.18 19.82
C LEU A 99 1.14 1.37 20.54
N GLY A 100 -0.18 1.35 20.70
CA GLY A 100 -0.93 2.36 21.45
C GLY A 100 -0.76 2.30 22.95
N SER A 101 0.01 1.34 23.48
CA SER A 101 0.22 1.16 24.91
C SER A 101 1.69 1.32 25.31
N LEU A 102 2.55 1.80 24.41
CA LEU A 102 3.99 1.89 24.66
C LEU A 102 4.34 2.74 25.88
N SER A 103 3.59 3.83 26.15
CA SER A 103 3.77 4.67 27.34
C SER A 103 3.02 4.15 28.59
N ALA A 104 2.32 3.02 28.49
CA ALA A 104 1.57 2.49 29.63
C ALA A 104 2.50 1.91 30.70
N PRO A 105 2.17 2.03 32.02
CA PRO A 105 3.03 1.56 33.12
C PRO A 105 3.39 0.08 33.02
N TRP A 106 2.48 -0.77 32.53
CA TRP A 106 2.72 -2.20 32.38
C TRP A 106 3.75 -2.56 31.29
N MET A 107 4.01 -1.64 30.35
CA MET A 107 5.06 -1.78 29.32
C MET A 107 6.45 -1.41 29.81
N GLU A 108 6.57 -0.79 30.98
CA GLU A 108 7.86 -0.29 31.51
C GLU A 108 8.89 -1.42 31.67
N GLY A 109 8.45 -2.62 32.10
CA GLY A 109 9.34 -3.79 32.19
C GLY A 109 9.94 -4.19 30.83
N ALA A 110 9.14 -4.19 29.79
CA ALA A 110 9.58 -4.48 28.42
C ALA A 110 10.53 -3.39 27.89
N ARG A 111 10.24 -2.11 28.17
CA ARG A 111 11.10 -0.97 27.79
C ARG A 111 12.44 -0.99 28.50
N ARG A 112 12.50 -1.46 29.74
CA ARG A 112 13.77 -1.65 30.47
C ARG A 112 14.57 -2.85 29.97
N ALA A 113 13.88 -3.93 29.56
CA ALA A 113 14.52 -5.15 29.10
C ALA A 113 15.07 -5.03 27.66
N LEU A 114 14.40 -4.28 26.80
CA LEU A 114 14.73 -4.07 25.40
C LEU A 114 14.96 -2.59 25.15
N THR A 115 15.97 -2.27 24.31
CA THR A 115 16.09 -0.88 23.82
C THR A 115 14.84 -0.51 23.04
N ASP A 116 14.35 0.73 23.22
CA ASP A 116 13.09 1.21 22.62
C ASP A 116 13.00 0.93 21.12
N ARG A 117 14.11 1.03 20.38
CA ARG A 117 14.14 0.75 18.94
C ARG A 117 13.77 -0.69 18.58
N TRP A 118 14.25 -1.68 19.34
CA TRP A 118 13.97 -3.09 19.06
C TRP A 118 12.58 -3.49 19.55
N LEU A 119 12.13 -2.91 20.65
CA LEU A 119 10.79 -3.10 21.16
C LEU A 119 9.75 -2.57 20.15
N VAL A 120 9.92 -1.34 19.67
CA VAL A 120 9.01 -0.72 18.70
C VAL A 120 9.03 -1.48 17.38
N LEU A 121 10.20 -1.84 16.87
CA LEU A 121 10.31 -2.64 15.65
C LEU A 121 9.62 -3.99 15.82
N GLY A 122 9.84 -4.71 16.92
CA GLY A 122 9.19 -5.99 17.22
C GLY A 122 7.67 -5.87 17.28
N ILE A 123 7.15 -4.82 17.95
CA ILE A 123 5.71 -4.54 18.01
C ILE A 123 5.14 -4.27 16.63
N LEU A 124 5.83 -3.49 15.79
CA LEU A 124 5.39 -3.18 14.42
C LEU A 124 5.38 -4.40 13.50
N MET A 125 6.25 -5.39 13.74
CA MET A 125 6.23 -6.65 12.96
C MET A 125 4.94 -7.45 13.20
N VAL A 126 4.30 -7.30 14.36
CA VAL A 126 3.06 -8.02 14.67
C VAL A 126 1.91 -7.61 13.74
N PRO A 127 1.50 -6.33 13.63
CA PRO A 127 0.43 -5.94 12.72
C PRO A 127 0.83 -6.07 11.25
N ALA A 128 2.14 -6.07 10.92
CA ALA A 128 2.61 -6.26 9.56
C ALA A 128 2.23 -7.63 8.95
N LEU A 129 1.98 -8.64 9.80
CA LEU A 129 1.52 -9.97 9.36
C LEU A 129 0.09 -9.96 8.83
N GLY A 130 -0.74 -9.00 9.25
CA GLY A 130 -2.16 -8.95 8.87
C GLY A 130 -2.40 -8.73 7.38
N PRO A 131 -1.90 -7.64 6.77
CA PRO A 131 -2.10 -7.34 5.36
C PRO A 131 -1.61 -8.44 4.42
N ALA A 132 -0.61 -9.23 4.85
CA ALA A 132 -0.12 -10.38 4.12
C ALA A 132 -1.24 -11.39 3.77
N VAL A 133 -2.19 -11.52 4.66
CA VAL A 133 -3.28 -12.50 4.56
C VAL A 133 -4.59 -11.84 4.15
N VAL A 134 -4.88 -10.63 4.64
CA VAL A 134 -6.14 -9.92 4.35
C VAL A 134 -6.29 -9.68 2.84
N LYS A 135 -5.27 -9.13 2.18
CA LYS A 135 -5.34 -8.81 0.75
C LYS A 135 -5.68 -10.00 -0.16
N PRO A 136 -4.97 -11.15 -0.11
CA PRO A 136 -5.32 -12.29 -0.93
C PRO A 136 -6.68 -12.90 -0.55
N CYS A 137 -7.07 -12.89 0.73
CA CYS A 137 -8.38 -13.40 1.17
C CYS A 137 -9.53 -12.56 0.61
N VAL A 138 -9.45 -11.23 0.69
CA VAL A 138 -10.53 -10.35 0.21
C VAL A 138 -10.60 -10.35 -1.31
N ALA A 139 -9.45 -10.29 -1.99
CA ALA A 139 -9.42 -10.41 -3.45
C ALA A 139 -9.94 -11.77 -3.93
N GLY A 140 -9.56 -12.87 -3.25
CA GLY A 140 -10.05 -14.21 -3.53
C GLY A 140 -11.55 -14.36 -3.23
N THR A 141 -12.05 -13.76 -2.15
CA THR A 141 -13.49 -13.73 -1.85
C THR A 141 -14.25 -12.94 -2.92
N THR A 142 -13.72 -11.79 -3.34
CA THR A 142 -14.29 -11.00 -4.43
C THR A 142 -14.41 -11.81 -5.71
N ALA A 143 -13.37 -12.60 -6.06
CA ALA A 143 -13.41 -13.48 -7.24
C ALA A 143 -14.47 -14.58 -7.12
N ARG A 144 -14.57 -15.23 -5.94
CA ARG A 144 -15.40 -16.43 -5.71
C ARG A 144 -16.86 -16.11 -5.38
N ALA A 145 -17.13 -14.99 -4.73
CA ALA A 145 -18.47 -14.56 -4.32
C ALA A 145 -19.10 -13.54 -5.27
N SER A 146 -18.55 -13.36 -6.47
CA SER A 146 -19.08 -12.55 -7.55
C SER A 146 -19.42 -13.43 -8.76
N ARG A 147 -20.62 -13.25 -9.34
CA ARG A 147 -20.95 -13.87 -10.62
C ARG A 147 -20.04 -13.34 -11.71
N GLU A 148 -19.76 -14.13 -12.73
CA GLU A 148 -18.80 -13.81 -13.79
C GLU A 148 -19.09 -12.50 -14.51
N ASN A 149 -20.38 -12.24 -14.81
CA ASN A 149 -20.84 -11.03 -15.49
C ASN A 149 -20.66 -9.72 -14.68
N VAL A 150 -20.52 -9.79 -13.35
CA VAL A 150 -20.33 -8.63 -12.46
C VAL A 150 -18.99 -8.63 -11.73
N ARG A 151 -18.13 -9.61 -11.94
CA ARG A 151 -16.84 -9.74 -11.23
C ARG A 151 -15.94 -8.51 -11.40
N SER A 152 -15.90 -7.93 -12.58
CA SER A 152 -15.16 -6.68 -12.84
C SER A 152 -15.69 -5.51 -11.99
N ILE A 153 -17.01 -5.42 -11.82
CA ILE A 153 -17.64 -4.42 -10.94
C ILE A 153 -17.26 -4.71 -9.49
N GLY A 154 -17.21 -5.99 -9.08
CA GLY A 154 -16.76 -6.39 -7.74
C GLY A 154 -15.36 -5.90 -7.42
N TYR A 155 -14.41 -6.04 -8.32
CA TYR A 155 -13.06 -5.48 -8.14
C TYR A 155 -13.04 -3.95 -8.12
N SER A 156 -13.92 -3.29 -8.88
CA SER A 156 -14.04 -1.82 -8.83
C SER A 156 -14.57 -1.35 -7.47
N ILE A 157 -15.57 -2.06 -6.92
CA ILE A 157 -16.09 -1.80 -5.55
C ILE A 157 -14.97 -1.99 -4.53
N TYR A 158 -14.26 -3.12 -4.59
CA TYR A 158 -13.12 -3.40 -3.72
C TYR A 158 -12.09 -2.26 -3.74
N TYR A 159 -11.63 -1.86 -4.92
CA TYR A 159 -10.64 -0.79 -5.07
C TYR A 159 -11.16 0.57 -4.55
N THR A 160 -12.42 0.88 -4.80
CA THR A 160 -13.04 2.12 -4.28
C THR A 160 -13.08 2.11 -2.74
N LEU A 161 -13.44 0.99 -2.12
CA LEU A 161 -13.48 0.86 -0.65
C LEU A 161 -12.09 0.97 -0.03
N VAL A 162 -11.05 0.44 -0.68
CA VAL A 162 -9.65 0.63 -0.25
C VAL A 162 -9.29 2.12 -0.21
N ASN A 163 -9.65 2.89 -1.24
CA ASN A 163 -9.36 4.34 -1.29
C ASN A 163 -10.23 5.14 -0.33
N ILE A 164 -11.49 4.74 -0.09
CA ILE A 164 -12.31 5.33 0.98
C ILE A 164 -11.61 5.09 2.34
N GLY A 165 -11.09 3.90 2.60
CA GLY A 165 -10.31 3.60 3.78
C GLY A 165 -9.03 4.44 3.87
N GLY A 166 -8.35 4.65 2.74
CA GLY A 166 -7.18 5.52 2.62
C GLY A 166 -7.48 6.99 2.95
N THR A 167 -8.67 7.46 2.58
CA THR A 167 -9.13 8.81 2.93
C THR A 167 -9.56 8.92 4.39
N LEU A 168 -10.40 7.99 4.86
CA LEU A 168 -10.97 8.04 6.21
C LEU A 168 -9.95 7.72 7.30
N GLY A 169 -8.90 6.95 7.01
CA GLY A 169 -7.85 6.61 7.97
C GLY A 169 -7.13 7.84 8.53
N PRO A 170 -6.50 8.68 7.69
CA PRO A 170 -5.89 9.93 8.10
C PRO A 170 -6.87 10.90 8.77
N VAL A 171 -8.13 10.97 8.28
CA VAL A 171 -9.19 11.78 8.93
C VAL A 171 -9.48 11.26 10.34
N MET A 172 -9.60 9.95 10.54
CA MET A 172 -9.77 9.34 11.86
C MET A 172 -8.60 9.67 12.78
N ALA A 173 -7.36 9.57 12.27
CA ALA A 173 -6.16 9.90 13.05
C ALA A 173 -6.16 11.35 13.49
N TRP A 174 -6.52 12.28 12.60
CA TRP A 174 -6.68 13.70 12.93
C TRP A 174 -7.78 13.93 13.96
N LEU A 175 -8.98 13.33 13.78
CA LEU A 175 -10.11 13.47 14.72
C LEU A 175 -9.72 13.03 16.13
N VAL A 176 -9.08 11.89 16.28
CA VAL A 176 -8.63 11.36 17.58
C VAL A 176 -7.60 12.28 18.22
N ARG A 177 -6.64 12.77 17.44
CA ARG A 177 -5.49 13.51 17.95
C ARG A 177 -5.80 14.98 18.26
N LYS A 178 -6.55 15.67 17.41
CA LYS A 178 -6.78 17.12 17.50
C LYS A 178 -8.15 17.49 18.10
N PRO A 179 -9.30 17.22 17.46
CA PRO A 179 -10.60 17.61 18.03
C PRO A 179 -10.92 16.91 19.35
N LEU A 180 -10.58 15.61 19.50
CA LEU A 180 -10.79 14.87 20.74
C LEU A 180 -9.66 15.03 21.76
N GLY A 181 -8.49 15.54 21.36
CA GLY A 181 -7.35 15.79 22.23
C GLY A 181 -6.74 14.54 22.88
N LEU A 182 -6.99 13.35 22.35
CA LEU A 182 -6.61 12.09 22.99
C LEU A 182 -5.14 11.69 22.76
N GLY A 183 -4.41 12.37 21.84
CA GLY A 183 -3.02 12.08 21.53
C GLY A 183 -2.83 10.94 20.52
N ILE A 184 -1.56 10.75 20.07
CA ILE A 184 -1.22 9.82 18.99
C ILE A 184 -1.45 8.36 19.39
N GLU A 185 -1.10 7.94 20.60
CA GLU A 185 -1.27 6.55 21.05
C GLU A 185 -2.72 6.07 20.95
N ASN A 186 -3.68 6.96 21.16
CA ASN A 186 -5.08 6.62 21.02
C ASN A 186 -5.52 6.41 19.57
N VAL A 187 -4.79 6.93 18.58
CA VAL A 187 -5.00 6.57 17.18
C VAL A 187 -4.76 5.07 16.98
N PHE A 188 -3.66 4.54 17.54
CA PHE A 188 -3.38 3.11 17.47
C PHE A 188 -4.39 2.26 18.25
N ARG A 189 -4.88 2.74 19.41
CA ARG A 189 -5.94 2.05 20.17
C ARG A 189 -7.27 2.02 19.41
N VAL A 190 -7.64 3.11 18.76
CA VAL A 190 -8.83 3.16 17.88
C VAL A 190 -8.66 2.25 16.68
N ALA A 191 -7.48 2.20 16.08
CA ALA A 191 -7.15 1.24 15.02
C ALA A 191 -7.28 -0.20 15.53
N ALA A 192 -6.76 -0.50 16.72
CA ALA A 192 -6.90 -1.82 17.35
C ALA A 192 -8.38 -2.20 17.56
N LEU A 193 -9.19 -1.28 18.09
CA LEU A 193 -10.62 -1.49 18.29
C LEU A 193 -11.34 -1.72 16.96
N SER A 194 -11.04 -0.92 15.94
CA SER A 194 -11.62 -1.06 14.60
C SER A 194 -11.36 -2.48 14.05
N VAL A 195 -10.12 -2.93 14.09
CA VAL A 195 -9.75 -4.27 13.58
C VAL A 195 -10.31 -5.39 14.46
N PHE A 196 -10.39 -5.19 15.78
CA PHE A 196 -11.05 -6.15 16.67
C PHE A 196 -12.54 -6.31 16.36
N LEU A 197 -13.23 -5.22 16.06
CA LEU A 197 -14.62 -5.30 15.59
C LEU A 197 -14.73 -6.06 14.28
N MET A 198 -13.74 -5.91 13.37
CA MET A 198 -13.71 -6.69 12.11
C MET A 198 -13.40 -8.17 12.36
N PHE A 199 -12.62 -8.51 13.37
CA PHE A 199 -12.49 -9.90 13.84
C PHE A 199 -13.85 -10.47 14.26
N LEU A 200 -14.63 -9.73 15.05
CA LEU A 200 -15.97 -10.16 15.48
C LEU A 200 -16.95 -10.26 14.30
N VAL A 201 -16.93 -9.29 13.39
CA VAL A 201 -17.75 -9.34 12.17
C VAL A 201 -17.40 -10.59 11.34
N THR A 202 -16.12 -10.91 11.19
CA THR A 202 -15.68 -12.10 10.47
C THR A 202 -16.11 -13.37 11.18
N LEU A 203 -15.97 -13.39 12.51
CA LEU A 203 -16.36 -14.53 13.35
C LEU A 203 -17.86 -14.87 13.24
N PHE A 204 -18.74 -13.87 13.23
CA PHE A 204 -20.18 -14.10 13.28
C PHE A 204 -20.85 -14.07 11.90
N PHE A 205 -20.33 -13.32 10.95
CA PHE A 205 -21.02 -13.02 9.69
C PHE A 205 -20.33 -13.54 8.43
N PHE A 206 -19.00 -13.78 8.46
CA PHE A 206 -18.30 -14.29 7.30
C PHE A 206 -18.49 -15.79 7.16
N ARG A 207 -18.91 -16.20 5.96
CA ARG A 207 -18.99 -17.61 5.56
C ARG A 207 -18.00 -17.86 4.44
N GLU A 208 -17.38 -19.03 4.47
CA GLU A 208 -16.47 -19.45 3.40
C GLU A 208 -17.25 -19.46 2.07
N PRO A 209 -16.77 -18.77 1.01
CA PRO A 209 -17.43 -18.84 -0.29
C PRO A 209 -17.32 -20.26 -0.85
N ASN A 210 -18.43 -20.80 -1.34
CA ASN A 210 -18.49 -22.14 -1.93
C ASN A 210 -17.51 -22.27 -3.09
N HIS A 211 -16.72 -23.30 -3.11
CA HIS A 211 -15.81 -23.62 -4.21
C HIS A 211 -16.14 -25.00 -4.79
N PRO A 212 -16.68 -25.09 -6.02
CA PRO A 212 -16.69 -26.31 -6.77
C PRO A 212 -15.33 -26.45 -7.47
N GLY A 213 -14.33 -27.01 -6.80
CA GLY A 213 -13.02 -27.27 -7.41
C GLY A 213 -12.00 -27.69 -6.35
N GLU A 214 -11.26 -28.74 -6.66
CA GLU A 214 -10.21 -29.31 -5.81
C GLU A 214 -9.20 -28.22 -5.41
N HIS A 215 -9.01 -28.04 -4.13
CA HIS A 215 -7.89 -27.30 -3.58
C HIS A 215 -6.59 -28.03 -3.97
N GLN A 216 -5.94 -27.59 -5.03
CA GLN A 216 -4.52 -27.89 -5.17
C GLN A 216 -3.79 -27.14 -4.05
N VAL A 217 -3.70 -27.79 -2.90
CA VAL A 217 -2.94 -27.30 -1.75
C VAL A 217 -1.47 -27.30 -2.14
N THR A 218 -1.04 -26.19 -2.72
CA THR A 218 0.38 -25.98 -3.00
C THR A 218 1.09 -25.92 -1.65
N SER A 219 2.04 -26.79 -1.39
CA SER A 219 2.81 -26.73 -0.14
C SER A 219 3.60 -25.42 -0.08
N VAL A 220 3.83 -24.85 1.11
CA VAL A 220 4.65 -23.64 1.29
C VAL A 220 6.04 -23.82 0.65
N ALA A 221 6.61 -25.03 0.76
CA ALA A 221 7.89 -25.36 0.11
C ALA A 221 7.81 -25.32 -1.43
N ALA A 222 6.69 -25.79 -2.01
CA ALA A 222 6.48 -25.69 -3.46
C ALA A 222 6.24 -24.23 -3.90
N ALA A 223 5.53 -23.43 -3.10
CA ALA A 223 5.36 -22.01 -3.35
C ALA A 223 6.71 -21.28 -3.34
N LEU A 224 7.55 -21.51 -2.33
CA LEU A 224 8.91 -20.97 -2.25
C LEU A 224 9.78 -21.42 -3.44
N LYS A 225 9.72 -22.70 -3.82
CA LYS A 225 10.44 -23.21 -4.99
C LYS A 225 9.99 -22.52 -6.27
N ASN A 226 8.69 -22.35 -6.46
CA ASN A 226 8.12 -21.66 -7.62
C ASN A 226 8.53 -20.17 -7.65
N MET A 227 8.71 -19.55 -6.49
CA MET A 227 9.25 -18.19 -6.41
C MET A 227 10.63 -18.11 -7.08
N PHE A 228 11.56 -19.02 -6.80
CA PHE A 228 12.87 -19.01 -7.42
C PHE A 228 12.83 -19.17 -8.95
N VAL A 229 11.78 -19.81 -9.48
CA VAL A 229 11.62 -19.95 -10.94
C VAL A 229 11.37 -18.59 -11.59
N VAL A 230 10.54 -17.74 -10.98
CA VAL A 230 10.24 -16.39 -11.50
C VAL A 230 11.48 -15.50 -11.46
N LEU A 231 12.31 -15.62 -10.40
CA LEU A 231 13.55 -14.85 -10.27
C LEU A 231 14.59 -15.17 -11.37
N ARG A 232 14.47 -16.30 -12.07
CA ARG A 232 15.30 -16.61 -13.24
C ARG A 232 14.91 -15.82 -14.49
N ASN A 233 13.71 -15.25 -14.53
CA ASN A 233 13.30 -14.38 -15.62
C ASN A 233 13.92 -12.99 -15.44
N PHE A 234 15.16 -12.83 -15.92
CA PHE A 234 15.93 -11.58 -15.78
C PHE A 234 15.17 -10.35 -16.27
N ARG A 235 14.44 -10.46 -17.39
CA ARG A 235 13.67 -9.31 -17.93
C ARG A 235 12.59 -8.88 -16.96
N PHE A 236 11.85 -9.82 -16.41
CA PHE A 236 10.81 -9.53 -15.45
C PHE A 236 11.38 -8.94 -14.14
N VAL A 237 12.44 -9.53 -13.60
CA VAL A 237 13.09 -9.04 -12.38
C VAL A 237 13.65 -7.63 -12.60
N LEU A 238 14.33 -7.38 -13.72
CA LEU A 238 14.85 -6.05 -14.05
C LEU A 238 13.72 -5.00 -14.14
N PHE A 239 12.60 -5.37 -14.79
CA PHE A 239 11.42 -4.50 -14.82
C PHE A 239 10.92 -4.17 -13.41
N LEU A 240 10.77 -5.16 -12.53
CA LEU A 240 10.33 -4.93 -11.14
C LEU A 240 11.29 -4.01 -10.37
N LEU A 241 12.60 -4.22 -10.54
CA LEU A 241 13.62 -3.38 -9.89
C LEU A 241 13.57 -1.93 -10.38
N ILE A 242 13.45 -1.72 -11.69
CA ILE A 242 13.32 -0.36 -12.24
C ILE A 242 12.04 0.29 -11.73
N PHE A 243 10.93 -0.44 -11.76
CA PHE A 243 9.63 0.08 -11.34
C PHE A 243 9.53 0.34 -9.82
N SER A 244 10.43 -0.25 -9.02
CA SER A 244 10.54 0.08 -7.58
C SER A 244 10.85 1.57 -7.36
N SER A 245 11.43 2.28 -8.33
CA SER A 245 11.66 3.72 -8.26
C SER A 245 10.38 4.53 -8.09
N PHE A 246 9.24 4.07 -8.68
CA PHE A 246 7.94 4.67 -8.43
C PHE A 246 7.60 4.63 -6.94
N TYR A 247 7.76 3.48 -6.32
CA TYR A 247 7.42 3.30 -4.91
C TYR A 247 8.42 3.98 -3.96
N ILE A 248 9.68 4.16 -4.36
CA ILE A 248 10.63 5.00 -3.60
C ILE A 248 10.13 6.43 -3.51
N VAL A 249 9.60 6.97 -4.61
CA VAL A 249 9.03 8.32 -4.70
C VAL A 249 7.69 8.40 -3.97
N PHE A 250 6.81 7.42 -4.17
CA PHE A 250 5.47 7.37 -3.60
C PHE A 250 5.50 7.32 -2.07
N TRP A 251 6.27 6.40 -1.48
CA TRP A 251 6.29 6.20 -0.03
C TRP A 251 6.89 7.37 0.75
N GLN A 252 7.53 8.35 0.09
CA GLN A 252 7.93 9.58 0.77
C GLN A 252 6.74 10.33 1.36
N GLU A 253 5.55 10.14 0.82
CA GLU A 253 4.31 10.69 1.36
C GLU A 253 4.11 10.35 2.83
N PHE A 254 4.35 9.10 3.24
CA PHE A 254 4.17 8.66 4.62
C PHE A 254 5.45 8.73 5.46
N VAL A 255 6.64 8.67 4.84
CA VAL A 255 7.92 8.58 5.53
C VAL A 255 8.47 9.95 5.89
N SER A 256 8.71 10.78 4.89
CA SER A 256 9.45 12.04 5.08
C SER A 256 8.62 13.29 4.92
N ALA A 257 7.56 13.26 4.12
CA ALA A 257 6.77 14.43 3.83
C ALA A 257 6.04 15.00 5.08
N PRO A 258 5.45 14.21 5.99
CA PRO A 258 4.88 14.72 7.23
C PRO A 258 5.91 15.37 8.15
N LEU A 259 7.11 14.76 8.24
CA LEU A 259 8.21 15.29 9.06
C LEU A 259 8.79 16.57 8.46
N PHE A 260 8.91 16.62 7.13
CA PHE A 260 9.32 17.84 6.42
C PHE A 260 8.32 18.98 6.64
N LEU A 261 7.03 18.71 6.47
CA LEU A 261 5.98 19.71 6.64
C LEU A 261 6.01 20.30 8.05
N ARG A 262 6.02 19.44 9.08
CA ARG A 262 5.98 19.87 10.48
C ARG A 262 7.31 20.41 10.99
N GLY A 263 8.41 19.87 10.52
CA GLY A 263 9.74 20.27 10.99
C GLY A 263 10.27 21.55 10.36
N TYR A 264 9.85 21.89 9.13
CA TYR A 264 10.51 22.95 8.35
C TYR A 264 9.54 23.92 7.64
N VAL A 265 8.25 23.61 7.58
CA VAL A 265 7.26 24.48 6.90
C VAL A 265 6.27 25.06 7.88
N ASP A 266 5.53 24.21 8.59
CA ASP A 266 4.51 24.61 9.55
C ASP A 266 4.42 23.57 10.69
N PRO A 267 4.98 23.89 11.88
CA PRO A 267 4.93 23.02 13.05
C PRO A 267 3.51 22.65 13.52
N ASN A 268 2.53 23.50 13.20
CA ASN A 268 1.13 23.32 13.58
C ASN A 268 0.31 22.59 12.51
N ALA A 269 0.91 22.27 11.37
CA ALA A 269 0.21 21.59 10.28
C ALA A 269 -0.41 20.25 10.73
N ASN A 270 -1.64 20.00 10.28
CA ASN A 270 -2.31 18.73 10.44
C ASN A 270 -1.85 17.76 9.33
N ALA A 271 -0.56 17.39 9.38
CA ALA A 271 0.05 16.55 8.35
C ALA A 271 -0.72 15.24 8.13
N ASP A 272 -1.22 14.63 9.21
CA ASP A 272 -2.08 13.45 9.18
C ASP A 272 -3.35 13.68 8.34
N LEU A 273 -4.08 14.78 8.55
CA LEU A 273 -5.26 15.10 7.75
C LEU A 273 -4.91 15.34 6.27
N LEU A 274 -3.82 16.04 6.00
CA LEU A 274 -3.41 16.36 4.64
C LEU A 274 -3.07 15.12 3.81
N LEU A 275 -2.60 14.05 4.42
CA LEU A 275 -2.36 12.77 3.73
C LEU A 275 -3.64 12.13 3.17
N SER A 276 -4.84 12.52 3.65
CA SER A 276 -6.10 12.06 3.05
C SER A 276 -6.31 12.58 1.62
N ILE A 277 -5.60 13.63 1.22
CA ILE A 277 -5.75 14.31 -0.09
C ILE A 277 -5.40 13.37 -1.24
N ASP A 278 -4.36 12.55 -1.07
CA ASP A 278 -3.95 11.58 -2.10
C ASP A 278 -5.09 10.60 -2.43
N ALA A 279 -5.54 9.82 -1.46
CA ALA A 279 -6.60 8.84 -1.66
C ALA A 279 -7.95 9.49 -2.05
N PHE A 280 -8.25 10.69 -1.55
CA PHE A 280 -9.42 11.46 -1.97
C PHE A 280 -9.31 11.89 -3.44
N THR A 281 -8.14 12.33 -3.89
CA THR A 281 -7.88 12.66 -5.29
C THR A 281 -8.07 11.42 -6.18
N VAL A 282 -7.59 10.25 -5.73
CA VAL A 282 -7.83 8.97 -6.44
C VAL A 282 -9.32 8.73 -6.62
N ILE A 283 -10.13 8.85 -5.56
CA ILE A 283 -11.59 8.65 -5.65
C ILE A 283 -12.22 9.59 -6.67
N CYS A 284 -11.82 10.87 -6.67
CA CYS A 284 -12.40 11.87 -7.56
C CYS A 284 -12.00 11.70 -9.03
N PHE A 285 -10.76 11.31 -9.32
CA PHE A 285 -10.21 11.39 -10.67
C PHE A 285 -9.94 10.05 -11.34
N GLN A 286 -10.02 8.90 -10.64
CA GLN A 286 -9.66 7.59 -11.21
C GLN A 286 -10.44 7.25 -12.48
N ILE A 287 -11.75 7.55 -12.55
CA ILE A 287 -12.58 7.24 -13.73
C ILE A 287 -12.17 8.13 -14.91
N LEU A 288 -11.97 9.43 -14.65
CA LEU A 288 -11.56 10.40 -15.67
C LEU A 288 -10.19 10.04 -16.26
N ILE A 289 -9.21 9.77 -15.41
CA ILE A 289 -7.85 9.43 -15.85
C ILE A 289 -7.84 8.10 -16.59
N ALA A 290 -8.58 7.08 -16.10
CA ALA A 290 -8.73 5.81 -16.80
C ALA A 290 -9.32 6.00 -18.21
N TYR A 291 -10.30 6.90 -18.36
CA TYR A 291 -10.90 7.22 -19.65
C TYR A 291 -9.92 7.94 -20.59
N VAL A 292 -9.19 8.93 -20.10
CA VAL A 292 -8.21 9.71 -20.87
C VAL A 292 -7.05 8.81 -21.32
N THR A 293 -6.56 7.95 -20.42
CA THR A 293 -5.39 7.10 -20.67
C THR A 293 -5.72 5.78 -21.39
N ARG A 294 -6.99 5.48 -21.66
CA ARG A 294 -7.44 4.19 -22.23
C ARG A 294 -6.77 3.79 -23.54
N ARG A 295 -6.34 4.75 -24.34
CA ARG A 295 -5.68 4.53 -25.64
C ARG A 295 -4.15 4.44 -25.51
N ILE A 296 -3.58 4.76 -24.35
CA ILE A 296 -2.14 4.70 -24.12
C ILE A 296 -1.77 3.24 -23.81
N PRO A 297 -0.74 2.67 -24.47
CA PRO A 297 -0.22 1.36 -24.12
C PRO A 297 0.14 1.25 -22.63
N ALA A 298 -0.11 0.08 -22.02
CA ALA A 298 0.07 -0.10 -20.58
C ALA A 298 1.46 0.33 -20.09
N PHE A 299 2.52 -0.09 -20.78
CA PHE A 299 3.89 0.27 -20.42
C PHE A 299 4.16 1.78 -20.50
N ALA A 300 3.68 2.45 -21.55
CA ALA A 300 3.80 3.90 -21.69
C ALA A 300 3.02 4.67 -20.64
N ALA A 301 1.81 4.21 -20.27
CA ALA A 301 1.02 4.80 -19.19
C ALA A 301 1.72 4.65 -17.82
N MET A 302 2.36 3.52 -17.55
CA MET A 302 3.17 3.31 -16.34
C MET A 302 4.37 4.25 -16.29
N THR A 303 5.08 4.40 -17.40
CA THR A 303 6.23 5.32 -17.52
C THR A 303 5.79 6.78 -17.32
N LEU A 304 4.65 7.16 -17.91
CA LEU A 304 4.06 8.49 -17.73
C LEU A 304 3.63 8.73 -16.27
N GLY A 305 2.98 7.76 -15.63
CA GLY A 305 2.58 7.86 -14.23
C GLY A 305 3.78 8.02 -13.30
N LEU A 306 4.86 7.27 -13.54
CA LEU A 306 6.11 7.41 -12.80
C LEU A 306 6.70 8.82 -12.99
N LEU A 307 6.70 9.36 -14.21
CA LEU A 307 7.18 10.72 -14.47
C LEU A 307 6.35 11.76 -13.72
N ILE A 308 5.02 11.70 -13.81
CA ILE A 308 4.12 12.63 -13.11
C ILE A 308 4.38 12.60 -11.61
N SER A 309 4.42 11.39 -11.00
CA SER A 309 4.72 11.24 -9.58
C SER A 309 6.11 11.74 -9.20
N SER A 310 7.10 11.59 -10.09
CA SER A 310 8.45 12.10 -9.86
C SER A 310 8.50 13.64 -9.85
N LEU A 311 7.71 14.27 -10.70
CA LEU A 311 7.63 15.73 -10.79
C LEU A 311 6.81 16.35 -9.65
N SER A 312 5.97 15.56 -8.95
CA SER A 312 5.14 16.06 -7.86
C SER A 312 5.98 16.69 -6.73
N TRP A 313 7.07 16.06 -6.35
CA TRP A 313 7.94 16.54 -5.28
C TRP A 313 8.78 17.77 -5.67
N LEU A 314 8.95 18.06 -6.97
CA LEU A 314 9.56 19.33 -7.42
C LEU A 314 8.69 20.52 -7.02
N ILE A 315 7.36 20.35 -6.94
CA ILE A 315 6.46 21.40 -6.47
C ILE A 315 6.84 21.80 -5.05
N LEU A 316 7.07 20.82 -4.19
CA LEU A 316 7.47 21.07 -2.80
C LEU A 316 8.92 21.55 -2.67
N ALA A 317 9.80 21.16 -3.61
CA ALA A 317 11.16 21.68 -3.69
C ALA A 317 11.20 23.18 -4.04
N LEU A 318 10.31 23.61 -4.92
CA LEU A 318 10.23 25.00 -5.41
C LEU A 318 9.36 25.88 -4.49
N HIS A 319 8.30 25.31 -3.93
CA HIS A 319 7.33 25.99 -3.09
C HIS A 319 7.14 25.22 -1.76
N PRO A 320 8.09 25.33 -0.79
CA PRO A 320 8.03 24.63 0.48
C PRO A 320 6.99 25.30 1.41
N THR A 321 5.72 25.14 1.07
CA THR A 321 4.56 25.67 1.79
C THR A 321 3.50 24.57 1.98
N THR A 322 2.55 24.78 2.89
CA THR A 322 1.42 23.86 3.04
C THR A 322 0.61 23.72 1.75
N ALA A 323 0.45 24.81 0.98
CA ALA A 323 -0.21 24.77 -0.33
C ALA A 323 0.61 23.95 -1.35
N GLY A 324 1.94 24.12 -1.35
CA GLY A 324 2.84 23.30 -2.18
C GLY A 324 2.79 21.83 -1.81
N PHE A 325 2.67 21.49 -0.51
CA PHE A 325 2.48 20.13 -0.03
C PHE A 325 1.18 19.52 -0.57
N ILE A 326 0.06 20.25 -0.48
CA ILE A 326 -1.24 19.82 -1.01
C ILE A 326 -1.15 19.59 -2.53
N ALA A 327 -0.57 20.53 -3.27
CA ALA A 327 -0.41 20.41 -4.70
C ALA A 327 0.48 19.22 -5.09
N ALA A 328 1.54 18.95 -4.33
CA ALA A 328 2.40 17.79 -4.55
C ALA A 328 1.63 16.49 -4.36
N LEU A 329 0.80 16.35 -3.32
CA LEU A 329 -0.03 15.15 -3.08
C LEU A 329 -1.05 14.94 -4.20
N VAL A 330 -1.71 16.01 -4.67
CA VAL A 330 -2.66 15.90 -5.79
C VAL A 330 -1.95 15.40 -7.06
N VAL A 331 -0.78 15.95 -7.39
CA VAL A 331 -0.02 15.53 -8.58
C VAL A 331 0.53 14.10 -8.40
N LEU A 332 0.96 13.73 -7.19
CA LEU A 332 1.38 12.37 -6.85
C LEU A 332 0.25 11.37 -7.14
N ALA A 333 -0.96 11.65 -6.63
CA ALA A 333 -2.14 10.84 -6.86
C ALA A 333 -2.50 10.70 -8.35
N LEU A 334 -2.41 11.78 -9.13
CA LEU A 334 -2.65 11.71 -10.59
C LEU A 334 -1.65 10.78 -11.29
N GLY A 335 -0.39 10.79 -10.86
CA GLY A 335 0.62 9.86 -11.33
C GLY A 335 0.31 8.42 -10.93
N GLU A 336 -0.10 8.21 -9.67
CA GLU A 336 -0.52 6.90 -9.16
C GLU A 336 -1.69 6.32 -9.98
N ILE A 337 -2.76 7.08 -10.17
CA ILE A 337 -3.93 6.65 -10.96
C ILE A 337 -3.52 6.25 -12.38
N THR A 338 -2.62 7.02 -12.99
CA THR A 338 -2.17 6.80 -14.37
C THR A 338 -1.47 5.46 -14.54
N GLN A 339 -0.73 5.00 -13.52
CA GLN A 339 0.07 3.77 -13.60
C GLN A 339 -0.58 2.55 -12.95
N SER A 340 -1.36 2.68 -11.85
CA SER A 340 -1.73 1.57 -10.98
C SER A 340 -2.45 0.42 -11.70
N ALA A 341 -3.54 0.71 -12.40
CA ALA A 341 -4.29 -0.32 -13.14
C ALA A 341 -3.45 -0.92 -14.28
N ARG A 342 -2.63 -0.11 -14.93
CA ARG A 342 -1.77 -0.51 -16.05
C ARG A 342 -0.60 -1.38 -15.60
N TYR A 343 -0.10 -1.17 -14.39
CA TYR A 343 0.93 -2.00 -13.79
C TYR A 343 0.45 -3.46 -13.62
N TYR A 344 -0.71 -3.67 -12.99
CA TYR A 344 -1.25 -5.02 -12.82
C TYR A 344 -1.63 -5.67 -14.15
N GLU A 345 -2.18 -4.91 -15.09
CA GLU A 345 -2.44 -5.36 -16.46
C GLU A 345 -1.15 -5.85 -17.14
N TYR A 346 -0.08 -5.08 -17.07
CA TYR A 346 1.21 -5.42 -17.68
C TYR A 346 1.82 -6.67 -17.03
N VAL A 347 1.87 -6.75 -15.70
CA VAL A 347 2.40 -7.90 -14.97
C VAL A 347 1.61 -9.17 -15.32
N SER A 348 0.29 -9.11 -15.41
CA SER A 348 -0.53 -10.27 -15.75
C SER A 348 -0.28 -10.78 -17.18
N ARG A 349 0.03 -9.88 -18.12
CA ARG A 349 0.36 -10.22 -19.51
C ARG A 349 1.76 -10.82 -19.68
N LEU A 350 2.69 -10.50 -18.78
CA LEU A 350 4.04 -11.09 -18.78
C LEU A 350 4.08 -12.51 -18.25
N ALA A 351 3.05 -12.93 -17.54
CA ALA A 351 2.98 -14.26 -16.96
C ALA A 351 2.80 -15.34 -18.06
N PRO A 352 3.61 -16.40 -18.05
CA PRO A 352 3.36 -17.57 -18.88
C PRO A 352 1.98 -18.20 -18.59
N PRO A 353 1.37 -18.90 -19.56
CA PRO A 353 0.11 -19.62 -19.33
C PRO A 353 0.17 -20.51 -18.08
N GLY A 354 -0.82 -20.40 -17.20
CA GLY A 354 -0.90 -21.14 -15.94
C GLY A 354 -0.06 -20.60 -14.78
N GLN A 355 0.72 -19.51 -14.96
CA GLN A 355 1.54 -18.91 -13.92
C GLN A 355 1.10 -17.50 -13.51
N GLN A 356 -0.08 -17.04 -13.95
CA GLN A 356 -0.55 -15.68 -13.68
C GLN A 356 -0.60 -15.37 -12.18
N GLY A 357 -1.10 -16.29 -11.34
CA GLY A 357 -1.16 -16.10 -9.90
C GLY A 357 0.23 -15.90 -9.27
N LEU A 358 1.23 -16.64 -9.73
CA LEU A 358 2.60 -16.54 -9.26
C LEU A 358 3.22 -15.16 -9.62
N TYR A 359 3.08 -14.73 -10.87
CA TYR A 359 3.58 -13.43 -11.33
C TYR A 359 2.86 -12.25 -10.65
N MET A 360 1.55 -12.38 -10.43
CA MET A 360 0.76 -11.39 -9.69
C MET A 360 1.18 -11.29 -8.21
N GLY A 361 1.63 -12.37 -7.59
CA GLY A 361 2.28 -12.33 -6.28
C GLY A 361 3.52 -11.43 -6.28
N TYR A 362 4.35 -11.52 -7.32
CA TYR A 362 5.53 -10.66 -7.48
C TYR A 362 5.22 -9.19 -7.77
N ALA A 363 3.99 -8.86 -8.15
CA ALA A 363 3.57 -7.47 -8.31
C ALA A 363 3.69 -6.65 -7.02
N PHE A 364 3.74 -7.28 -5.86
CA PHE A 364 3.97 -6.60 -4.58
C PHE A 364 5.46 -6.33 -4.29
N LEU A 365 6.39 -7.00 -4.99
CA LEU A 365 7.82 -6.87 -4.72
C LEU A 365 8.38 -5.45 -4.95
N PRO A 366 8.04 -4.72 -6.02
CA PRO A 366 8.46 -3.32 -6.18
C PRO A 366 7.96 -2.41 -5.07
N ILE A 367 6.75 -2.68 -4.54
CA ILE A 367 6.17 -1.92 -3.42
C ILE A 367 7.03 -2.12 -2.18
N ALA A 368 7.37 -3.38 -1.86
CA ALA A 368 8.21 -3.73 -0.72
C ALA A 368 9.61 -3.12 -0.82
N ILE A 369 10.29 -3.29 -1.97
CA ILE A 369 11.62 -2.73 -2.22
C ILE A 369 11.59 -1.20 -2.14
N GLY A 370 10.57 -0.58 -2.79
CA GLY A 370 10.42 0.87 -2.79
C GLY A 370 10.25 1.42 -1.39
N TYR A 371 9.42 0.80 -0.55
CA TYR A 371 9.22 1.24 0.83
C TYR A 371 10.50 1.06 1.67
N PHE A 372 11.18 -0.09 1.50
CA PHE A 372 12.42 -0.37 2.22
C PHE A 372 13.51 0.67 1.93
N ILE A 373 13.62 1.11 0.68
CA ILE A 373 14.59 2.15 0.27
C ILE A 373 14.09 3.54 0.66
N ALA A 374 12.80 3.82 0.51
CA ALA A 374 12.21 5.12 0.81
C ALA A 374 12.42 5.53 2.27
N GLY A 375 12.31 4.58 3.20
CA GLY A 375 12.50 4.83 4.62
C GLY A 375 13.88 5.39 4.96
N PRO A 376 14.96 4.63 4.80
CA PRO A 376 16.32 5.10 5.07
C PRO A 376 16.72 6.30 4.23
N LEU A 377 16.34 6.34 2.95
CA LEU A 377 16.63 7.46 2.07
C LEU A 377 15.98 8.75 2.60
N GLY A 378 14.68 8.71 2.91
CA GLY A 378 13.96 9.87 3.43
C GLY A 378 14.53 10.36 4.76
N GLY A 379 14.81 9.45 5.69
CA GLY A 379 15.41 9.78 6.98
C GLY A 379 16.81 10.43 6.83
N TYR A 380 17.66 9.85 5.97
CA TYR A 380 18.97 10.41 5.66
C TYR A 380 18.88 11.79 5.02
N LEU A 381 18.03 11.96 4.01
CA LEU A 381 17.88 13.24 3.31
C LEU A 381 17.32 14.33 4.23
N LEU A 382 16.36 14.01 5.09
CA LEU A 382 15.83 14.94 6.09
C LEU A 382 16.92 15.41 7.05
N ARG A 383 17.76 14.49 7.53
CA ARG A 383 18.89 14.87 8.40
C ARG A 383 19.90 15.70 7.63
N TYR A 384 20.36 15.21 6.48
CA TYR A 384 21.44 15.85 5.73
C TYR A 384 21.05 17.26 5.27
N PHE A 385 19.93 17.40 4.55
CA PHE A 385 19.51 18.69 4.04
C PHE A 385 18.85 19.58 5.11
N GLY A 386 18.19 18.98 6.10
CA GLY A 386 17.51 19.73 7.16
C GLY A 386 18.49 20.20 8.25
N ASP A 387 19.25 19.27 8.84
CA ASP A 387 20.02 19.55 10.04
C ASP A 387 21.46 19.95 9.74
N VAL A 388 22.08 19.43 8.64
CA VAL A 388 23.48 19.72 8.30
C VAL A 388 23.59 20.88 7.30
N VAL A 389 22.83 20.81 6.21
CA VAL A 389 22.89 21.83 5.12
C VAL A 389 21.97 23.01 5.41
N HIS A 390 20.97 22.88 6.28
CA HIS A 390 19.94 23.88 6.58
C HIS A 390 19.14 24.35 5.35
N GLN A 391 18.97 23.46 4.37
CA GLN A 391 18.15 23.69 3.17
C GLN A 391 17.27 22.48 2.91
N PRO A 392 16.27 22.23 3.79
CA PRO A 392 15.50 20.99 3.81
C PRO A 392 14.76 20.73 2.49
N GLN A 393 14.33 21.77 1.77
CA GLN A 393 13.63 21.65 0.47
C GLN A 393 14.47 20.97 -0.60
N ARG A 394 15.82 20.97 -0.48
CA ARG A 394 16.71 20.31 -1.46
C ARG A 394 16.57 18.80 -1.49
N MET A 395 16.07 18.18 -0.43
CA MET A 395 15.81 16.75 -0.42
C MET A 395 14.88 16.31 -1.53
N TRP A 396 13.91 17.16 -1.87
CA TRP A 396 12.89 16.84 -2.87
C TRP A 396 13.44 16.81 -4.29
N TRP A 397 14.53 17.54 -4.58
CA TRP A 397 15.26 17.39 -5.83
C TRP A 397 15.86 15.99 -5.97
N VAL A 398 16.40 15.42 -4.88
CA VAL A 398 16.97 14.08 -4.89
C VAL A 398 15.87 13.03 -5.07
N VAL A 399 14.75 13.15 -4.34
CA VAL A 399 13.61 12.24 -4.47
C VAL A 399 13.06 12.26 -5.91
N SER A 400 12.83 13.45 -6.48
CA SER A 400 12.40 13.61 -7.87
C SER A 400 13.43 13.05 -8.84
N GLY A 401 14.72 13.26 -8.57
CA GLY A 401 15.83 12.73 -9.38
C GLY A 401 15.82 11.19 -9.44
N VAL A 402 15.54 10.52 -8.33
CA VAL A 402 15.38 9.05 -8.29
C VAL A 402 14.25 8.60 -9.22
N GLY A 403 13.10 9.27 -9.16
CA GLY A 403 11.96 8.92 -10.00
C GLY A 403 12.20 9.25 -11.49
N ILE A 404 12.85 10.38 -11.80
CA ILE A 404 13.22 10.74 -13.18
C ILE A 404 14.23 9.72 -13.74
N ALA A 405 15.22 9.30 -12.93
CA ALA A 405 16.15 8.25 -13.33
C ALA A 405 15.43 6.94 -13.61
N GLY A 406 14.47 6.55 -12.75
CA GLY A 406 13.58 5.40 -12.96
C GLY A 406 12.78 5.54 -14.27
N THR A 407 12.25 6.73 -14.58
CA THR A 407 11.54 7.00 -15.83
C THR A 407 12.44 6.79 -17.05
N LEU A 408 13.67 7.31 -17.00
CA LEU A 408 14.64 7.12 -18.08
C LEU A 408 15.02 5.64 -18.25
N LEU A 409 15.17 4.90 -17.14
CA LEU A 409 15.42 3.47 -17.17
C LEU A 409 14.22 2.69 -17.74
N MET A 410 12.98 3.10 -17.46
CA MET A 410 11.78 2.52 -18.09
C MET A 410 11.79 2.74 -19.61
N VAL A 411 12.11 3.96 -20.07
CA VAL A 411 12.22 4.26 -21.50
C VAL A 411 13.34 3.44 -22.16
N ALA A 412 14.49 3.30 -21.50
CA ALA A 412 15.59 2.45 -21.99
C ALA A 412 15.19 0.98 -22.06
N TYR A 413 14.51 0.49 -21.02
CA TYR A 413 13.98 -0.89 -20.96
C TYR A 413 13.03 -1.17 -22.14
N ASP A 414 12.10 -0.24 -22.42
CA ASP A 414 11.17 -0.37 -23.56
C ASP A 414 11.90 -0.46 -24.89
N ARG A 415 12.92 0.38 -25.11
CA ARG A 415 13.72 0.36 -26.33
C ARG A 415 14.53 -0.93 -26.53
N VAL A 416 15.08 -1.48 -25.44
CA VAL A 416 15.94 -2.68 -25.49
C VAL A 416 15.09 -3.95 -25.64
N PHE A 417 14.02 -4.08 -24.85
CA PHE A 417 13.26 -5.31 -24.75
C PHE A 417 11.96 -5.30 -25.56
N LYS A 418 11.53 -4.15 -26.09
CA LYS A 418 10.31 -3.95 -26.91
C LYS A 418 9.08 -4.70 -26.36
N PRO A 419 8.72 -4.51 -25.11
CA PRO A 419 7.66 -5.27 -24.45
C PRO A 419 6.27 -5.11 -25.12
N GLY A 420 6.07 -4.08 -25.96
CA GLY A 420 4.82 -3.87 -26.70
C GLY A 420 4.74 -4.56 -28.06
N GLN A 421 5.82 -5.14 -28.60
CA GLN A 421 5.84 -5.76 -29.92
C GLN A 421 5.94 -7.29 -29.92
N GLY A 422 6.07 -7.93 -28.77
CA GLY A 422 6.49 -9.33 -28.64
C GLY A 422 5.41 -10.38 -28.41
N GLN A 423 4.11 -10.09 -28.52
CA GLN A 423 3.06 -11.10 -28.25
C GLN A 423 1.95 -11.17 -29.31
N GLY A 424 2.30 -10.93 -30.53
CA GLY A 424 1.38 -11.13 -31.63
C GLY A 424 2.02 -11.88 -32.80
N LEU A 425 2.66 -13.05 -32.61
CA LEU A 425 3.00 -13.96 -33.71
C LEU A 425 3.67 -15.24 -33.12
N GLY A 426 2.84 -16.14 -32.69
CA GLY A 426 3.20 -17.51 -32.31
C GLY A 426 2.08 -18.47 -32.70
N THR A 427 1.54 -18.30 -33.92
CA THR A 427 0.73 -19.31 -34.59
C THR A 427 1.33 -19.52 -35.98
N GLY A 428 2.09 -20.57 -36.15
CA GLY A 428 2.56 -20.96 -37.47
C GLY A 428 3.91 -21.70 -37.42
N GLY A 429 3.84 -23.01 -37.33
CA GLY A 429 4.97 -23.90 -37.54
C GLY A 429 4.82 -25.20 -36.80
#